data_89886c83a867d38676b598674426936c
#
_entry.id   89886c83a867d38676b598674426936c
#
_cell.length_a   1.000
_cell.length_b   1.000
_cell.length_c   1.000
_cell.angle_alpha   90.00
_cell.angle_beta   90.00
_cell.angle_gamma   90.00
#
_symmetry.space_group_name_H-M   'P 1'
#
loop_
_entity.id
_entity.type
_entity.pdbx_description
1 polymer ?
#
loop_
_entity_poly.entity_id
_entity_poly.type
_entity_poly.pdbx_seq_one_letter_code
_entity_poly.pdbx_strand_id
1 'polypeptide(L)'
;MSTSERRGIRAYYEITDTLKNQLLLDPNVKTVTSGDITRINLEKAEIFPLSHVTLNSMTQSDNAGSGTLTFDVTIFSMDIISNDRKTDTVDLYIGNTNEQDIINTQLSVSNLIVQRMRGGDLFKDEFQVLGDVSYEFFTERFSNELAGVAASFSITTYNDIWICT
;
A
#
# COMPACT_ATOMS: atom_id res chain seq x y z
N MET A 1 -29.61 -2.37 -3.87
CA MET A 1 -29.13 -1.36 -2.93
C MET A 1 -28.79 -0.12 -3.70
N SER A 2 -29.45 0.97 -3.36
CA SER A 2 -29.17 2.28 -3.95
C SER A 2 -27.69 2.60 -3.75
N THR A 3 -26.93 2.72 -4.82
CA THR A 3 -25.66 3.40 -4.81
C THR A 3 -25.96 4.84 -4.41
N SER A 4 -25.81 5.15 -3.12
CA SER A 4 -25.84 6.52 -2.67
C SER A 4 -24.84 7.25 -3.54
N GLU A 5 -25.29 8.27 -4.26
CA GLU A 5 -24.45 9.17 -5.02
C GLU A 5 -23.35 9.67 -4.10
N ARG A 6 -22.19 9.03 -4.17
CA ARG A 6 -21.00 9.48 -3.44
C ARG A 6 -20.59 10.80 -4.05
N ARG A 7 -20.93 11.89 -3.36
CA ARG A 7 -20.48 13.22 -3.73
C ARG A 7 -18.99 13.30 -3.43
N GLY A 8 -18.16 13.52 -4.44
CA GLY A 8 -16.73 13.67 -4.27
C GLY A 8 -15.93 13.24 -5.48
N ILE A 9 -14.63 13.24 -5.34
CA ILE A 9 -13.70 12.81 -6.38
C ILE A 9 -13.74 11.28 -6.44
N ARG A 10 -14.22 10.76 -7.54
CA ARG A 10 -14.35 9.32 -7.77
C ARG A 10 -12.99 8.62 -7.76
N ALA A 11 -11.97 9.27 -8.33
CA ALA A 11 -10.61 8.76 -8.40
C ALA A 11 -10.04 8.37 -7.01
N TYR A 12 -10.39 9.08 -5.95
CA TYR A 12 -9.95 8.75 -4.58
C TYR A 12 -10.36 7.33 -4.17
N TYR A 13 -11.62 6.98 -4.37
CA TYR A 13 -12.15 5.65 -4.03
C TYR A 13 -11.65 4.58 -5.00
N GLU A 14 -11.55 4.90 -6.29
CA GLU A 14 -11.08 3.97 -7.30
C GLU A 14 -9.63 3.55 -7.04
N ILE A 15 -8.74 4.48 -6.70
CA ILE A 15 -7.35 4.17 -6.33
C ILE A 15 -7.32 3.28 -5.09
N THR A 16 -8.04 3.63 -4.04
CA THR A 16 -8.06 2.87 -2.79
C THR A 16 -8.60 1.46 -3.00
N ASP A 17 -9.72 1.33 -3.71
CA ASP A 17 -10.36 0.03 -3.98
C ASP A 17 -9.48 -0.83 -4.90
N THR A 18 -8.86 -0.25 -5.91
CA THR A 18 -7.95 -0.95 -6.82
C THR A 18 -6.74 -1.49 -6.07
N LEU A 19 -6.08 -0.66 -5.27
CA LEU A 19 -4.93 -1.08 -4.46
C LEU A 19 -5.32 -2.18 -3.47
N LYS A 20 -6.45 -2.03 -2.79
CA LYS A 20 -6.96 -3.05 -1.88
C LYS A 20 -7.18 -4.39 -2.57
N ASN A 21 -7.88 -4.38 -3.70
CA ASN A 21 -8.20 -5.61 -4.42
C ASN A 21 -6.94 -6.30 -4.95
N GLN A 22 -5.96 -5.54 -5.42
CA GLN A 22 -4.70 -6.09 -5.91
C GLN A 22 -3.82 -6.64 -4.78
N LEU A 23 -3.78 -5.97 -3.64
CA LEU A 23 -3.05 -6.46 -2.47
C LEU A 23 -3.65 -7.76 -1.94
N LEU A 24 -4.97 -7.90 -1.91
CA LEU A 24 -5.65 -9.12 -1.45
C LEU A 24 -5.42 -10.34 -2.36
N LEU A 25 -4.96 -10.14 -3.59
CA LEU A 25 -4.57 -11.24 -4.47
C LEU A 25 -3.22 -11.85 -4.09
N ASP A 26 -2.40 -11.16 -3.30
CA ASP A 26 -1.11 -11.68 -2.86
C ASP A 26 -1.32 -12.65 -1.68
N PRO A 27 -0.77 -13.86 -1.72
CA PRO A 27 -0.92 -14.84 -0.64
C PRO A 27 -0.23 -14.41 0.66
N ASN A 28 0.70 -13.45 0.59
CA ASN A 28 1.39 -12.89 1.77
C ASN A 28 0.64 -11.70 2.38
N VAL A 29 -0.58 -11.42 1.95
CA VAL A 29 -1.45 -10.37 2.49
C VAL A 29 -2.74 -11.01 2.98
N LYS A 30 -3.02 -10.87 4.25
CA LYS A 30 -4.26 -11.38 4.86
C LYS A 30 -5.33 -10.30 4.96
N THR A 31 -4.93 -9.11 5.36
CA THR A 31 -5.84 -7.99 5.61
C THR A 31 -5.34 -6.73 4.92
N VAL A 32 -6.25 -5.98 4.33
CA VAL A 32 -5.97 -4.66 3.78
C VAL A 32 -6.86 -3.63 4.46
N THR A 33 -6.25 -2.58 4.96
CA THR A 33 -6.92 -1.44 5.59
C THR A 33 -6.52 -0.14 4.89
N SER A 34 -7.29 0.91 5.09
CA SER A 34 -6.98 2.24 4.54
C SER A 34 -7.37 3.35 5.51
N GLY A 35 -6.81 4.53 5.32
CA GLY A 35 -7.07 5.72 6.12
C GLY A 35 -5.96 6.01 7.13
N ASP A 36 -6.32 6.35 8.36
CA ASP A 36 -5.38 6.66 9.42
C ASP A 36 -4.90 5.38 10.12
N ILE A 37 -3.60 5.09 10.00
CA ILE A 37 -3.00 3.90 10.60
C ILE A 37 -3.11 3.87 12.13
N THR A 38 -3.21 5.01 12.78
CA THR A 38 -3.33 5.09 14.24
C THR A 38 -4.66 4.56 14.77
N ARG A 39 -5.66 4.43 13.90
CA ARG A 39 -6.99 3.89 14.24
C ARG A 39 -7.09 2.39 14.14
N ILE A 40 -6.06 1.73 13.66
CA ILE A 40 -6.02 0.27 13.53
C ILE A 40 -5.54 -0.31 14.85
N ASN A 41 -6.28 -1.30 15.36
CA ASN A 41 -5.81 -2.05 16.51
C ASN A 41 -4.74 -3.06 16.06
N LEU A 42 -3.48 -2.63 16.06
CA LEU A 42 -2.33 -3.44 15.69
C LEU A 42 -1.96 -4.51 16.73
N GLU A 43 -2.65 -4.56 17.86
CA GLU A 43 -2.47 -5.61 18.87
C GLU A 43 -3.11 -6.94 18.49
N LYS A 44 -4.03 -6.92 17.51
CA LYS A 44 -4.69 -8.14 17.03
C LYS A 44 -3.80 -8.92 16.09
N ALA A 45 -3.19 -10.00 16.58
CA ALA A 45 -2.36 -10.89 15.77
C ALA A 45 -3.09 -11.50 14.56
N GLU A 46 -4.41 -11.62 14.65
CA GLU A 46 -5.25 -12.25 13.63
C GLU A 46 -5.33 -11.48 12.30
N ILE A 47 -5.00 -10.19 12.30
CA ILE A 47 -5.07 -9.35 11.09
C ILE A 47 -3.82 -9.43 10.21
N PHE A 48 -2.72 -10.01 10.72
CA PHE A 48 -1.45 -10.07 10.01
C PHE A 48 -1.29 -11.32 9.13
N PRO A 49 -0.54 -11.24 8.03
CA PRO A 49 0.14 -10.07 7.45
C PRO A 49 -0.84 -8.98 6.98
N LEU A 50 -0.53 -7.73 7.29
CA LEU A 50 -1.38 -6.57 7.06
C LEU A 50 -0.75 -5.63 6.02
N SER A 51 -1.54 -5.19 5.07
CA SER A 51 -1.21 -4.04 4.22
C SER A 51 -2.14 -2.87 4.52
N HIS A 52 -1.57 -1.68 4.68
CA HIS A 52 -2.32 -0.47 4.95
C HIS A 52 -2.03 0.59 3.90
N VAL A 53 -3.10 1.10 3.26
CA VAL A 53 -3.00 2.10 2.20
C VAL A 53 -3.38 3.47 2.75
N THR A 54 -2.48 4.43 2.63
CA THR A 54 -2.72 5.82 2.99
C THR A 54 -2.57 6.72 1.77
N LEU A 55 -3.58 7.52 1.45
CA LEU A 55 -3.47 8.63 0.51
C LEU A 55 -3.10 9.89 1.32
N ASN A 56 -1.86 10.36 1.15
CA ASN A 56 -1.32 11.43 1.99
C ASN A 56 -1.75 12.82 1.52
N SER A 57 -1.75 13.04 0.20
CA SER A 57 -2.07 14.32 -0.40
C SER A 57 -2.49 14.16 -1.85
N MET A 58 -3.05 15.22 -2.41
CA MET A 58 -3.42 15.31 -3.81
C MET A 58 -3.02 16.66 -4.37
N THR A 59 -2.44 16.66 -5.56
CA THR A 59 -2.14 17.85 -6.34
C THR A 59 -2.97 17.85 -7.61
N GLN A 60 -3.63 18.96 -7.91
CA GLN A 60 -4.35 19.15 -9.16
C GLN A 60 -3.52 20.01 -10.11
N SER A 61 -3.39 19.58 -11.35
CA SER A 61 -2.74 20.33 -12.42
C SER A 61 -3.69 20.50 -13.57
N ASP A 62 -3.87 21.76 -13.99
CA ASP A 62 -4.68 22.11 -15.15
C ASP A 62 -3.76 22.52 -16.31
N ASN A 63 -3.37 21.56 -17.11
CA ASN A 63 -2.62 21.82 -18.32
C ASN A 63 -3.57 21.78 -19.54
N ALA A 64 -3.85 22.93 -20.12
CA ALA A 64 -4.51 23.08 -21.42
C ALA A 64 -5.82 22.26 -21.61
N GLY A 65 -6.69 22.26 -20.60
CA GLY A 65 -8.06 21.70 -20.74
C GLY A 65 -8.21 20.22 -20.37
N SER A 66 -7.14 19.55 -19.95
CA SER A 66 -7.23 18.22 -19.34
C SER A 66 -6.62 18.27 -17.94
N GLY A 67 -7.48 18.43 -16.94
CA GLY A 67 -7.05 18.39 -15.55
C GLY A 67 -6.53 17.01 -15.16
N THR A 68 -5.41 16.97 -14.47
CA THR A 68 -4.85 15.74 -13.88
C THR A 68 -4.81 15.86 -12.36
N LEU A 69 -5.02 14.73 -11.71
CA LEU A 69 -4.91 14.58 -10.26
C LEU A 69 -3.72 13.67 -9.96
N THR A 70 -2.84 14.13 -9.10
CA THR A 70 -1.70 13.35 -8.61
C THR A 70 -1.87 13.09 -7.12
N PHE A 71 -1.96 11.83 -6.74
CA PHE A 71 -2.08 11.38 -5.36
C PHE A 71 -0.75 10.85 -4.85
N ASP A 72 -0.32 11.32 -3.70
CA ASP A 72 0.79 10.73 -2.97
C ASP A 72 0.28 9.60 -2.08
N VAL A 73 0.81 8.41 -2.33
CA VAL A 73 0.35 7.17 -1.71
C VAL A 73 1.47 6.55 -0.91
N THR A 74 1.14 6.04 0.27
CA THR A 74 2.05 5.17 1.04
C THR A 74 1.33 3.86 1.35
N ILE A 75 2.00 2.76 1.04
CA ILE A 75 1.55 1.41 1.41
C ILE A 75 2.49 0.87 2.47
N PHE A 76 1.94 0.60 3.64
CA PHE A 76 2.63 -0.13 4.70
C PHE A 76 2.31 -1.61 4.57
N SER A 77 3.32 -2.43 4.35
CA SER A 77 3.18 -3.89 4.34
C SER A 77 3.97 -4.45 5.50
N MET A 78 3.31 -5.15 6.44
CA MET A 78 3.90 -5.51 7.72
C MET A 78 3.41 -6.86 8.24
N ASP A 79 4.24 -7.47 9.07
CA ASP A 79 3.91 -8.71 9.78
C ASP A 79 4.53 -8.72 11.17
N ILE A 80 4.08 -9.64 12.01
CA ILE A 80 4.53 -9.79 13.38
C ILE A 80 5.88 -10.52 13.42
N ILE A 81 6.82 -9.96 14.16
CA ILE A 81 8.10 -10.62 14.45
C ILE A 81 7.85 -11.77 15.43
N SER A 82 8.30 -12.96 15.06
CA SER A 82 8.27 -14.13 15.91
C SER A 82 9.66 -14.43 16.48
N ASN A 83 9.72 -14.48 17.79
CA ASN A 83 10.95 -14.87 18.52
C ASN A 83 11.08 -16.39 18.68
N ASP A 84 10.07 -17.17 18.28
CA ASP A 84 10.01 -18.63 18.47
C ASP A 84 10.76 -19.42 17.40
N ARG A 85 11.52 -18.76 16.55
CA ARG A 85 12.34 -19.46 15.58
C ARG A 85 13.42 -20.24 16.31
N LYS A 86 13.19 -21.53 16.47
CA LYS A 86 14.24 -22.48 16.78
C LYS A 86 15.29 -22.36 15.70
N THR A 87 16.46 -21.91 16.07
CA THR A 87 17.62 -21.76 15.21
C THR A 87 17.89 -23.06 14.46
N ASP A 88 17.35 -23.17 13.25
CA ASP A 88 17.88 -24.13 12.31
C ASP A 88 19.29 -23.65 11.94
N THR A 89 20.23 -24.53 12.14
CA THR A 89 21.68 -24.30 12.08
C THR A 89 22.21 -23.90 10.70
N VAL A 90 21.34 -23.58 9.76
CA VAL A 90 21.66 -23.17 8.38
C VAL A 90 21.60 -21.66 8.21
N ASP A 91 21.13 -20.92 9.21
CA ASP A 91 21.01 -19.47 9.11
C ASP A 91 22.37 -18.80 9.27
N LEU A 92 22.76 -18.03 8.26
CA LEU A 92 23.96 -17.18 8.25
C LEU A 92 23.94 -16.11 9.37
N TYR A 93 22.76 -15.86 9.95
CA TYR A 93 22.53 -14.83 10.95
C TYR A 93 22.06 -15.45 12.26
N ILE A 94 23.00 -15.96 13.03
CA ILE A 94 22.74 -16.60 14.34
C ILE A 94 22.15 -15.57 15.29
N GLY A 95 21.00 -15.90 15.89
CA GLY A 95 20.31 -15.07 16.88
C GLY A 95 19.34 -14.06 16.31
N ASN A 96 19.09 -14.05 15.00
CA ASN A 96 18.07 -13.22 14.40
C ASN A 96 16.67 -13.86 14.52
N THR A 97 15.72 -12.98 14.73
CA THR A 97 14.30 -13.30 14.60
C THR A 97 13.96 -13.45 13.11
N ASN A 98 12.69 -13.69 12.77
CA ASN A 98 12.22 -13.73 11.39
C ASN A 98 12.07 -12.33 10.72
N GLU A 99 12.63 -11.29 11.32
CA GLU A 99 12.53 -9.90 10.88
C GLU A 99 12.96 -9.71 9.42
N GLN A 100 14.12 -10.24 9.04
CA GLN A 100 14.63 -10.10 7.66
C GLN A 100 13.76 -10.83 6.63
N ASP A 101 13.23 -11.99 6.99
CA ASP A 101 12.31 -12.72 6.12
C ASP A 101 11.01 -11.95 5.91
N ILE A 102 10.50 -11.30 6.96
CA ILE A 102 9.33 -10.43 6.88
C ILE A 102 9.62 -9.25 5.96
N ILE A 103 10.71 -8.53 6.17
CA ILE A 103 11.08 -7.38 5.32
C ILE A 103 11.20 -7.80 3.86
N ASN A 104 11.89 -8.90 3.57
CA ASN A 104 12.02 -9.41 2.21
C ASN A 104 10.67 -9.77 1.57
N THR A 105 9.79 -10.44 2.32
CA THR A 105 8.47 -10.83 1.86
C THR A 105 7.59 -9.59 1.60
N GLN A 106 7.56 -8.65 2.52
CA GLN A 106 6.76 -7.45 2.41
C GLN A 106 7.30 -6.48 1.33
N LEU A 107 8.61 -6.49 1.11
CA LEU A 107 9.22 -5.78 -0.02
C LEU A 107 8.74 -6.38 -1.35
N SER A 108 8.66 -7.70 -1.45
CA SER A 108 8.13 -8.38 -2.65
C SER A 108 6.67 -8.01 -2.91
N VAL A 109 5.83 -7.98 -1.88
CA VAL A 109 4.42 -7.55 -1.97
C VAL A 109 4.33 -6.12 -2.52
N SER A 110 5.06 -5.20 -1.92
CA SER A 110 5.04 -3.78 -2.30
C SER A 110 5.62 -3.56 -3.71
N ASN A 111 6.69 -4.25 -4.06
CA ASN A 111 7.29 -4.14 -5.39
C ASN A 111 6.37 -4.69 -6.48
N LEU A 112 5.70 -5.83 -6.21
CA LEU A 112 4.81 -6.44 -7.19
C LEU A 112 3.65 -5.53 -7.56
N ILE A 113 3.02 -4.87 -6.59
CA ILE A 113 1.92 -3.95 -6.86
C ILE A 113 2.39 -2.75 -7.70
N VAL A 114 3.56 -2.20 -7.40
CA VAL A 114 4.16 -1.11 -8.19
C VAL A 114 4.43 -1.56 -9.62
N GLN A 115 4.97 -2.75 -9.83
CA GLN A 115 5.23 -3.29 -11.16
C GLN A 115 3.93 -3.51 -11.96
N ARG A 116 2.86 -3.99 -11.32
CA ARG A 116 1.55 -4.13 -11.94
C ARG A 116 0.98 -2.78 -12.38
N MET A 117 1.20 -1.73 -11.62
CA MET A 117 0.77 -0.37 -11.97
C MET A 117 1.60 0.26 -13.09
N ARG A 118 2.90 -0.09 -13.20
CA ARG A 118 3.80 0.47 -14.23
C ARG A 118 3.69 -0.19 -15.58
N GLY A 119 3.39 -1.45 -15.66
CA GLY A 119 3.40 -2.19 -16.91
C GLY A 119 2.43 -3.36 -17.00
N GLY A 120 1.59 -3.57 -15.98
CA GLY A 120 0.61 -4.65 -15.91
C GLY A 120 -0.81 -4.22 -16.25
N ASP A 121 -1.78 -5.03 -15.82
CA ASP A 121 -3.19 -4.80 -16.08
C ASP A 121 -3.72 -3.49 -15.48
N LEU A 122 -3.15 -3.04 -14.37
CA LEU A 122 -3.55 -1.78 -13.71
C LEU A 122 -3.18 -0.53 -14.53
N PHE A 123 -2.18 -0.61 -15.38
CA PHE A 123 -1.82 0.49 -16.27
C PHE A 123 -2.95 0.84 -17.25
N LYS A 124 -3.76 -0.11 -17.63
CA LYS A 124 -4.92 0.10 -18.52
C LYS A 124 -6.06 0.87 -17.86
N ASP A 125 -6.09 0.89 -16.53
CA ASP A 125 -7.14 1.54 -15.75
C ASP A 125 -6.85 3.03 -15.48
N GLU A 126 -6.00 3.64 -16.32
CA GLU A 126 -5.70 5.08 -16.30
C GLU A 126 -4.93 5.58 -15.07
N PHE A 127 -4.40 4.67 -14.26
CA PHE A 127 -3.54 5.00 -13.13
C PHE A 127 -2.07 4.84 -13.51
N GLN A 128 -1.32 5.94 -13.44
CA GLN A 128 0.10 5.93 -13.76
C GLN A 128 0.94 6.26 -12.52
N VAL A 129 1.91 5.41 -12.22
CA VAL A 129 2.92 5.71 -11.22
C VAL A 129 3.95 6.66 -11.82
N LEU A 130 4.13 7.81 -11.19
CA LEU A 130 5.10 8.82 -11.60
C LEU A 130 6.38 8.73 -10.79
N GLY A 131 7.51 8.87 -11.49
CA GLY A 131 8.82 9.00 -10.87
C GLY A 131 9.28 7.75 -10.12
N ASP A 132 10.11 7.99 -9.12
CA ASP A 132 10.71 6.94 -8.31
C ASP A 132 9.79 6.49 -7.18
N VAL A 133 9.94 5.23 -6.79
CA VAL A 133 9.27 4.66 -5.62
C VAL A 133 10.29 4.53 -4.51
N SER A 134 9.98 5.07 -3.36
CA SER A 134 10.82 4.97 -2.16
C SER A 134 10.33 3.83 -1.27
N TYR A 135 11.25 3.00 -0.81
CA TYR A 135 10.98 1.94 0.15
C TYR A 135 11.72 2.20 1.44
N GLU A 136 11.00 2.33 2.53
CA GLU A 136 11.56 2.48 3.87
C GLU A 136 11.30 1.21 4.69
N PHE A 137 12.36 0.62 5.23
CA PHE A 137 12.23 -0.54 6.10
C PHE A 137 12.06 -0.08 7.54
N PHE A 138 11.17 -0.74 8.26
CA PHE A 138 10.95 -0.44 9.67
C PHE A 138 10.81 -1.69 10.51
N THR A 139 11.20 -1.56 11.77
CA THR A 139 11.04 -2.57 12.80
C THR A 139 10.53 -1.90 14.07
N GLU A 140 9.72 -2.60 14.86
CA GLU A 140 9.21 -2.15 16.17
C GLU A 140 8.54 -0.78 16.17
N ARG A 141 7.97 -0.35 15.05
CA ARG A 141 7.39 0.99 14.91
C ARG A 141 6.08 1.19 15.70
N PHE A 142 5.46 0.09 16.11
CA PHE A 142 4.18 0.05 16.81
C PHE A 142 4.30 -0.73 18.11
N SER A 143 3.27 -0.70 18.94
CA SER A 143 3.25 -1.38 20.25
C SER A 143 3.47 -2.90 20.22
N ASN A 144 3.27 -3.54 19.07
CA ASN A 144 3.70 -4.90 18.82
C ASN A 144 5.04 -4.91 18.09
N GLU A 145 5.82 -5.97 18.28
CA GLU A 145 7.03 -6.23 17.52
C GLU A 145 6.66 -6.51 16.05
N LEU A 146 6.62 -5.46 15.24
CA LEU A 146 6.29 -5.52 13.83
C LEU A 146 7.52 -5.18 12.99
N ALA A 147 7.64 -5.84 11.86
CA ALA A 147 8.57 -5.46 10.81
C ALA A 147 7.82 -5.30 9.50
N GLY A 148 8.36 -4.49 8.62
CA GLY A 148 7.75 -4.28 7.33
C GLY A 148 8.41 -3.24 6.46
N VAL A 149 7.68 -2.87 5.43
CA VAL A 149 8.12 -1.93 4.40
C VAL A 149 7.05 -0.87 4.19
N ALA A 150 7.45 0.38 4.13
CA ALA A 150 6.63 1.50 3.69
C ALA A 150 7.06 1.88 2.27
N ALA A 151 6.20 1.64 1.29
CA ALA A 151 6.41 2.03 -0.10
C ALA A 151 5.67 3.34 -0.38
N SER A 152 6.39 4.38 -0.78
CA SER A 152 5.84 5.70 -1.08
C SER A 152 6.05 6.04 -2.55
N PHE A 153 4.97 6.43 -3.22
CA PHE A 153 4.95 6.78 -4.64
C PHE A 153 3.79 7.72 -4.99
N SER A 154 3.83 8.29 -6.18
CA SER A 154 2.76 9.16 -6.69
C SER A 154 2.01 8.49 -7.83
N ILE A 155 0.68 8.58 -7.80
CA ILE A 155 -0.20 8.09 -8.86
C ILE A 155 -0.89 9.27 -9.52
N THR A 156 -0.80 9.33 -10.84
CA THR A 156 -1.54 10.32 -11.64
C THR A 156 -2.73 9.68 -12.34
N THR A 157 -3.84 10.36 -12.31
CA THR A 157 -5.06 10.02 -13.03
C THR A 157 -5.74 11.28 -13.58
N TYR A 158 -6.74 11.10 -14.43
CA TYR A 158 -7.53 12.22 -14.94
C TYR A 158 -8.49 12.76 -13.86
N ASN A 159 -8.76 14.08 -13.96
CA ASN A 159 -9.78 14.69 -13.12
C ASN A 159 -11.17 14.33 -13.68
N ASP A 160 -11.97 13.65 -12.88
CA ASP A 160 -13.32 13.18 -13.23
C ASP A 160 -14.44 14.17 -12.86
N ILE A 161 -14.07 15.33 -12.31
CA ILE A 161 -15.03 16.39 -12.01
C ILE A 161 -15.11 17.35 -13.19
N TRP A 162 -16.23 17.31 -13.93
CA TRP A 162 -16.55 18.24 -15.00
C TRP A 162 -17.49 19.33 -14.47
N ILE A 163 -17.09 20.59 -14.65
CA ILE A 163 -18.00 21.72 -14.49
C ILE A 163 -18.50 22.08 -15.88
N CYS A 164 -19.73 21.68 -16.20
CA CYS A 164 -20.41 22.22 -17.38
C CYS A 164 -20.81 23.66 -17.07
N THR A 165 -20.15 24.61 -17.71
CA THR A 165 -20.56 26.01 -17.75
C THR A 165 -21.60 26.23 -18.86
#